data_183eeb3c658596970083502cf0d1c86f
#
_entry.id   183eeb3c658596970083502cf0d1c86f
#
_cell.length_a   1.000
_cell.length_b   1.000
_cell.length_c   1.000
_cell.angle_alpha   90.00
_cell.angle_beta   90.00
_cell.angle_gamma   90.00
#
_symmetry.space_group_name_H-M   'P 1'
#
loop_
_entity.id
_entity.type
_entity.pdbx_description
1 polymer ?
#
loop_
_entity_poly.entity_id
_entity_poly.type
_entity_poly.pdbx_seq_one_letter_code
_entity_poly.pdbx_strand_id
1 'polypeptide(L)'
;VSKEPRYIHHVNFPTTDPDRTAAWYTKVFGMKRIQPKSNTRVVLMTRGNFDLHFTPVEEMDRMAPYHFAVEVDDWDDFLGHLKDLGIRHTRPIERPENHSKFCYIHDPDHTMIELVFHGKRPN
;
A
#
# COMPACT_ATOMS: atom_id res chain seq x y z
N VAL A 1 -17.34 18.33 22.54
CA VAL A 1 -16.15 17.52 22.23
C VAL A 1 -16.57 16.26 21.48
N SER A 2 -16.00 16.03 20.31
CA SER A 2 -16.29 14.84 19.55
C SER A 2 -15.70 13.59 20.21
N LYS A 3 -16.49 12.53 20.26
CA LYS A 3 -16.07 11.20 20.71
C LYS A 3 -15.78 10.27 19.54
N GLU A 4 -15.89 10.77 18.31
CA GLU A 4 -15.69 9.98 17.10
C GLU A 4 -14.21 10.00 16.69
N PRO A 5 -13.67 8.87 16.27
CA PRO A 5 -12.34 8.88 15.64
C PRO A 5 -12.41 9.61 14.30
N ARG A 6 -11.31 10.25 13.91
CA ARG A 6 -11.27 11.04 12.68
C ARG A 6 -11.01 10.17 11.46
N TYR A 7 -10.02 9.29 11.55
CA TYR A 7 -9.61 8.41 10.44
C TYR A 7 -8.59 7.40 10.95
N ILE A 8 -8.29 6.40 10.14
CA ILE A 8 -7.17 5.50 10.40
C ILE A 8 -5.89 6.24 9.99
N HIS A 9 -5.02 6.49 10.97
CA HIS A 9 -3.77 7.23 10.74
C HIS A 9 -2.76 6.38 9.96
N HIS A 10 -2.56 5.14 10.38
CA HIS A 10 -1.63 4.23 9.75
C HIS A 10 -2.02 2.78 9.98
N VAL A 11 -1.45 1.90 9.18
CA VAL A 11 -1.42 0.47 9.41
C VAL A 11 0.04 0.04 9.48
N ASN A 12 0.33 -1.02 10.23
CA ASN A 12 1.68 -1.51 10.45
C ASN A 12 1.80 -2.93 9.94
N PHE A 13 2.86 -3.19 9.16
CA PHE A 13 3.17 -4.51 8.63
C PHE A 13 4.62 -4.89 8.99
N PRO A 14 4.93 -6.19 9.00
CA PRO A 14 6.31 -6.61 9.21
C PRO A 14 7.15 -6.41 7.95
N THR A 15 8.46 -6.27 8.15
CA THR A 15 9.44 -6.24 7.06
C THR A 15 10.69 -7.03 7.47
N THR A 16 11.25 -7.80 6.54
CA THR A 16 12.52 -8.48 6.78
C THR A 16 13.72 -7.64 6.34
N ASP A 17 13.46 -6.56 5.61
CA ASP A 17 14.52 -5.67 5.11
C ASP A 17 13.96 -4.24 5.03
N PRO A 18 14.18 -3.43 6.09
CA PRO A 18 13.61 -2.07 6.13
C PRO A 18 13.95 -1.17 4.95
N ASP A 19 15.21 -1.18 4.51
CA ASP A 19 15.65 -0.32 3.40
C ASP A 19 15.04 -0.75 2.07
N ARG A 20 14.97 -2.06 1.83
CA ARG A 20 14.31 -2.60 0.64
C ARG A 20 12.82 -2.25 0.61
N THR A 21 12.16 -2.39 1.75
CA THR A 21 10.74 -2.06 1.89
C THR A 21 10.50 -0.57 1.62
N ALA A 22 11.28 0.31 2.24
CA ALA A 22 11.15 1.75 2.03
C ALA A 22 11.34 2.11 0.55
N ALA A 23 12.37 1.56 -0.09
CA ALA A 23 12.65 1.82 -1.51
C ALA A 23 11.50 1.35 -2.41
N TRP A 24 10.92 0.19 -2.11
CA TRP A 24 9.82 -0.36 -2.90
C TRP A 24 8.56 0.53 -2.80
N TYR A 25 8.19 0.93 -1.59
CA TYR A 25 7.00 1.76 -1.40
C TYR A 25 7.18 3.17 -1.98
N THR A 26 8.41 3.70 -1.97
CA THR A 26 8.71 4.96 -2.67
C THR A 26 8.53 4.79 -4.19
N LYS A 27 9.04 3.70 -4.74
CA LYS A 27 8.99 3.45 -6.18
C LYS A 27 7.57 3.18 -6.69
N VAL A 28 6.80 2.39 -5.95
CA VAL A 28 5.48 1.95 -6.41
C VAL A 28 4.40 2.99 -6.14
N PHE A 29 4.38 3.56 -4.93
CA PHE A 29 3.30 4.46 -4.50
C PHE A 29 3.74 5.93 -4.34
N GLY A 30 5.00 6.25 -4.61
CA GLY A 30 5.50 7.61 -4.42
C GLY A 30 5.55 8.04 -2.96
N MET A 31 5.67 7.09 -2.04
CA MET A 31 5.72 7.40 -0.62
C MET A 31 7.08 7.92 -0.21
N LYS A 32 7.11 8.73 0.82
CA LYS A 32 8.29 9.33 1.39
C LYS A 32 8.61 8.67 2.72
N ARG A 33 9.88 8.30 2.93
CA ARG A 33 10.32 7.77 4.22
C ARG A 33 10.50 8.91 5.22
N ILE A 34 9.90 8.74 6.41
CA ILE A 34 10.10 9.64 7.54
C ILE A 34 10.92 8.87 8.57
N GLN A 35 12.05 9.43 8.99
CA GLN A 35 12.88 8.78 10.00
C GLN A 35 12.75 9.52 11.33
N PRO A 36 12.05 8.94 12.32
CA PRO A 36 11.92 9.58 13.62
C PRO A 36 13.26 9.52 14.39
N LYS A 37 13.58 10.62 15.08
CA LYS A 37 14.81 10.69 15.86
C LYS A 37 14.81 9.73 17.05
N SER A 38 13.64 9.48 17.61
CA SER A 38 13.48 8.64 18.81
C SER A 38 13.44 7.15 18.51
N ASN A 39 13.21 6.76 17.26
CA ASN A 39 13.10 5.36 16.88
C ASN A 39 13.65 5.16 15.48
N THR A 40 14.79 4.51 15.39
CA THR A 40 15.46 4.24 14.11
C THR A 40 15.19 2.83 13.58
N ARG A 41 14.40 2.02 14.32
CA ARG A 41 14.15 0.63 13.93
C ARG A 41 12.96 0.50 13.00
N VAL A 42 11.88 1.26 13.23
CA VAL A 42 10.68 1.20 12.41
C VAL A 42 10.86 2.00 11.13
N VAL A 43 10.18 1.56 10.07
CA VAL A 43 10.11 2.31 8.83
C VAL A 43 8.77 3.05 8.81
N LEU A 44 8.82 4.36 8.69
CA LEU A 44 7.62 5.19 8.56
C LEU A 44 7.57 5.75 7.16
N MET A 45 6.49 5.44 6.44
CA MET A 45 6.27 5.90 5.07
C MET A 45 5.01 6.75 5.02
N THR A 46 5.05 7.87 4.30
CA THR A 46 3.88 8.73 4.12
C THR A 46 3.64 9.05 2.65
N ARG A 47 2.37 9.15 2.27
CA ARG A 47 1.94 9.70 0.99
C ARG A 47 1.32 11.10 1.17
N GLY A 48 1.21 11.55 2.42
CA GLY A 48 0.55 12.80 2.80
C GLY A 48 -0.87 12.59 3.31
N ASN A 49 -1.64 11.76 2.63
CA ASN A 49 -3.02 11.45 3.01
C ASN A 49 -3.18 10.08 3.69
N PHE A 50 -2.15 9.26 3.68
CA PHE A 50 -2.11 8.02 4.45
C PHE A 50 -0.67 7.63 4.76
N ASP A 51 -0.48 6.88 5.84
CA ASP A 51 0.82 6.42 6.31
C ASP A 51 0.83 4.90 6.42
N LEU A 52 1.99 4.31 6.14
CA LEU A 52 2.29 2.90 6.37
C LEU A 52 3.52 2.81 7.25
N HIS A 53 3.44 1.97 8.28
CA HIS A 53 4.56 1.68 9.16
C HIS A 53 5.00 0.24 8.97
N PHE A 54 6.30 -0.01 9.12
CA PHE A 54 6.84 -1.36 9.01
C PHE A 54 7.76 -1.64 10.19
N THR A 55 7.54 -2.78 10.83
CA THR A 55 8.33 -3.23 11.97
C THR A 55 9.28 -4.33 11.51
N PRO A 56 10.59 -4.18 11.76
CA PRO A 56 11.55 -5.22 11.39
C PRO A 56 11.29 -6.53 12.13
N VAL A 57 11.31 -7.63 11.38
CA VAL A 57 11.20 -8.99 11.89
C VAL A 57 12.27 -9.84 11.22
N GLU A 58 12.64 -10.95 11.86
CA GLU A 58 13.64 -11.87 11.30
C GLU A 58 13.02 -12.74 10.19
N GLU A 59 11.79 -13.21 10.40
CA GLU A 59 11.08 -14.06 9.46
C GLU A 59 9.65 -13.58 9.28
N MET A 60 9.11 -13.80 8.08
CA MET A 60 7.74 -13.44 7.77
C MET A 60 6.82 -14.62 7.99
N ASP A 61 5.76 -14.38 8.76
CA ASP A 61 4.63 -15.30 8.81
C ASP A 61 3.72 -15.09 7.60
N ARG A 62 2.95 -16.13 7.29
CA ARG A 62 1.98 -16.06 6.21
C ARG A 62 0.83 -15.14 6.62
N MET A 63 0.61 -14.06 5.87
CA MET A 63 -0.37 -13.04 6.23
C MET A 63 -1.68 -13.11 5.43
N ALA A 64 -1.76 -13.95 4.40
CA ALA A 64 -2.99 -14.09 3.65
C ALA A 64 -4.11 -14.61 4.56
N PRO A 65 -5.35 -14.07 4.52
CA PRO A 65 -5.85 -13.13 3.50
C PRO A 65 -5.74 -11.64 3.91
N TYR A 66 -4.98 -11.32 4.94
CA TYR A 66 -4.90 -9.94 5.42
C TYR A 66 -4.22 -9.04 4.38
N HIS A 67 -4.82 -7.90 4.12
CA HIS A 67 -4.30 -6.96 3.12
C HIS A 67 -4.83 -5.56 3.42
N PHE A 68 -4.24 -4.57 2.78
CA PHE A 68 -4.80 -3.24 2.70
C PHE A 68 -5.10 -2.89 1.25
N ALA A 69 -5.96 -1.93 1.04
CA ALA A 69 -6.37 -1.50 -0.29
C ALA A 69 -5.98 -0.05 -0.52
N VAL A 70 -5.52 0.24 -1.73
CA VAL A 70 -5.15 1.58 -2.17
C VAL A 70 -6.05 1.95 -3.35
N GLU A 71 -6.75 3.08 -3.23
CA GLU A 71 -7.51 3.64 -4.34
C GLU A 71 -6.55 4.33 -5.30
N VAL A 72 -6.59 3.99 -6.58
CA VAL A 72 -5.77 4.63 -7.59
C VAL A 72 -6.61 5.62 -8.41
N ASP A 73 -5.99 6.72 -8.86
CA ASP A 73 -6.69 7.77 -9.59
C ASP A 73 -6.98 7.40 -11.05
N ASP A 74 -6.07 6.67 -11.66
CA ASP A 74 -6.17 6.23 -13.06
C ASP A 74 -5.72 4.79 -13.18
N TRP A 75 -6.66 3.92 -13.54
CA TRP A 75 -6.42 2.48 -13.57
C TRP A 75 -5.35 2.08 -14.59
N ASP A 76 -5.51 2.53 -15.83
CA ASP A 76 -4.61 2.13 -16.90
C ASP A 76 -3.21 2.69 -16.70
N ASP A 77 -3.10 3.94 -16.25
CA ASP A 77 -1.81 4.56 -15.95
C ASP A 77 -1.09 3.83 -14.83
N PHE A 78 -1.81 3.43 -13.79
CA PHE A 78 -1.19 2.72 -12.68
C PHE A 78 -0.73 1.32 -13.08
N LEU A 79 -1.51 0.58 -13.85
CA LEU A 79 -1.08 -0.73 -14.36
C LEU A 79 0.13 -0.60 -15.30
N GLY A 80 0.17 0.46 -16.11
CA GLY A 80 1.34 0.77 -16.93
C GLY A 80 2.59 1.06 -16.11
N HIS A 81 2.41 1.77 -15.00
CA HIS A 81 3.49 2.04 -14.04
C HIS A 81 4.04 0.74 -13.43
N LEU A 82 3.16 -0.17 -13.02
CA LEU A 82 3.59 -1.49 -12.52
C LEU A 82 4.36 -2.28 -13.57
N LYS A 83 3.89 -2.24 -14.81
CA LYS A 83 4.56 -2.91 -15.92
C LYS A 83 5.97 -2.37 -16.12
N ASP A 84 6.13 -1.04 -16.10
CA ASP A 84 7.43 -0.39 -16.23
C ASP A 84 8.39 -0.77 -15.12
N LEU A 85 7.86 -1.02 -13.92
CA LEU A 85 8.64 -1.47 -12.76
C LEU A 85 8.86 -2.98 -12.72
N GLY A 86 8.28 -3.74 -13.64
CA GLY A 86 8.36 -5.20 -13.65
C GLY A 86 7.57 -5.87 -12.53
N ILE A 87 6.54 -5.22 -12.00
CA ILE A 87 5.73 -5.75 -10.92
C ILE A 87 4.52 -6.47 -11.49
N ARG A 88 4.34 -7.72 -11.07
CA ARG A 88 3.20 -8.54 -11.47
C ARG A 88 1.98 -8.18 -10.64
N HIS A 89 0.82 -8.30 -11.25
CA HIS A 89 -0.46 -8.17 -10.55
C HIS A 89 -1.38 -9.31 -10.97
N THR A 90 -2.39 -9.59 -10.13
CA THR A 90 -3.40 -10.58 -10.46
C THR A 90 -4.29 -10.05 -11.60
N ARG A 91 -5.08 -10.95 -12.19
CA ARG A 91 -6.01 -10.58 -13.23
C ARG A 91 -7.01 -9.55 -12.69
N PRO A 92 -7.17 -8.39 -13.34
CA PRO A 92 -8.16 -7.42 -12.92
C PRO A 92 -9.58 -7.97 -12.98
N ILE A 93 -10.37 -7.62 -11.98
CA ILE A 93 -11.77 -7.99 -11.89
C ILE A 93 -12.59 -6.71 -11.81
N GLU A 94 -13.70 -6.66 -12.58
CA GLU A 94 -14.66 -5.58 -12.51
C GLU A 94 -15.89 -6.06 -11.74
N ARG A 95 -16.30 -5.28 -10.72
CA ARG A 95 -17.50 -5.58 -9.95
C ARG A 95 -18.74 -5.12 -10.75
N PRO A 96 -19.72 -6.00 -10.99
CA PRO A 96 -20.90 -5.62 -11.79
C PRO A 96 -21.79 -4.58 -11.11
N GLU A 97 -21.79 -4.55 -9.77
CA GLU A 97 -22.69 -3.67 -9.01
C GLU A 97 -22.35 -2.19 -9.13
N ASN A 98 -21.07 -1.83 -9.35
CA ASN A 98 -20.64 -0.44 -9.39
C ASN A 98 -19.54 -0.15 -10.41
N HIS A 99 -19.18 -1.15 -11.23
CA HIS A 99 -18.11 -1.07 -12.23
C HIS A 99 -16.72 -0.72 -11.66
N SER A 100 -16.53 -0.87 -10.35
CA SER A 100 -15.21 -0.71 -9.76
C SER A 100 -14.31 -1.85 -10.22
N LYS A 101 -13.00 -1.57 -10.28
CA LYS A 101 -11.99 -2.54 -10.68
C LYS A 101 -11.04 -2.80 -9.53
N PHE A 102 -10.53 -4.02 -9.44
CA PHE A 102 -9.51 -4.33 -8.46
C PHE A 102 -8.58 -5.43 -8.95
N CYS A 103 -7.38 -5.43 -8.41
CA CYS A 103 -6.42 -6.52 -8.53
C CYS A 103 -5.48 -6.47 -7.34
N TYR A 104 -4.60 -7.46 -7.23
CA TYR A 104 -3.66 -7.57 -6.12
C TYR A 104 -2.24 -7.55 -6.60
N ILE A 105 -1.38 -6.90 -5.81
CA ILE A 105 0.08 -6.99 -5.92
C ILE A 105 0.63 -7.42 -4.57
N HIS A 106 1.91 -7.78 -4.55
CA HIS A 106 2.61 -8.17 -3.32
C HIS A 106 3.90 -7.39 -3.22
N ASP A 107 4.21 -6.92 -2.01
CA ASP A 107 5.49 -6.29 -1.78
C ASP A 107 6.62 -7.35 -1.68
N PRO A 108 7.89 -6.95 -1.50
CA PRO A 108 8.99 -7.92 -1.44
C PRO A 108 8.88 -8.95 -0.31
N ASP A 109 8.14 -8.65 0.75
CA ASP A 109 7.88 -9.58 1.85
C ASP A 109 6.55 -10.31 1.72
N HIS A 110 5.93 -10.26 0.53
CA HIS A 110 4.65 -10.90 0.21
C HIS A 110 3.45 -10.32 0.95
N THR A 111 3.55 -9.10 1.47
CA THR A 111 2.40 -8.37 1.98
C THR A 111 1.46 -8.10 0.82
N MET A 112 0.20 -8.50 0.99
CA MET A 112 -0.83 -8.42 -0.04
C MET A 112 -1.41 -7.02 -0.08
N ILE A 113 -1.51 -6.45 -1.28
CA ILE A 113 -2.03 -5.10 -1.48
C ILE A 113 -3.10 -5.16 -2.57
N GLU A 114 -4.29 -4.68 -2.25
CA GLU A 114 -5.36 -4.54 -3.22
C GLU A 114 -5.28 -3.17 -3.88
N LEU A 115 -5.29 -3.13 -5.19
CA LEU A 115 -5.43 -1.90 -5.96
C LEU A 115 -6.89 -1.78 -6.37
N VAL A 116 -7.51 -0.64 -6.06
CA VAL A 116 -8.94 -0.43 -6.27
C VAL A 116 -9.15 0.83 -7.08
N PHE A 117 -10.12 0.80 -8.00
CA PHE A 117 -10.51 1.95 -8.79
C PHE A 117 -12.03 2.04 -8.85
N HIS A 118 -12.58 3.12 -8.30
CA HIS A 118 -14.02 3.37 -8.28
C HIS A 118 -14.46 4.39 -9.33
N GLY A 119 -13.55 4.75 -10.23
CA GLY A 119 -13.81 5.79 -11.21
C GLY A 119 -13.61 7.18 -10.62
N LYS A 120 -13.87 8.20 -11.42
CA LYS A 120 -13.77 9.58 -10.96
C LYS A 120 -14.86 9.84 -9.92
N ARG A 121 -14.46 10.30 -8.75
CA ARG A 121 -15.43 10.73 -7.74
C ARG A 121 -16.14 11.98 -8.23
N PRO A 122 -17.47 12.05 -8.09
CA PRO A 122 -18.17 13.30 -8.33
C PRO A 122 -17.64 14.35 -7.35
N ASN A 123 -17.38 15.52 -7.88
CA ASN A 123 -16.97 16.67 -7.07
C ASN A 123 -18.13 17.18 -6.24
#